data_1d75315c06c5c2d6a004bcd3056fc96a
#
_entry.id   1d75315c06c5c2d6a004bcd3056fc96a
#
_cell.length_a   1.000
_cell.length_b   1.000
_cell.length_c   1.000
_cell.angle_alpha   90.00
_cell.angle_beta   90.00
_cell.angle_gamma   90.00
#
_symmetry.space_group_name_H-M   'P 1'
#
loop_
_entity.id
_entity.type
_entity.pdbx_description
1 polymer ?
#
loop_
_entity_poly.entity_id
_entity_poly.type
_entity_poly.pdbx_seq_one_letter_code
_entity_poly.pdbx_strand_id
1 'polypeptide(L)'
;MKHLIFSFFLLLATQGAAQQFMTRAGEVHFFSETPVEDIEAKNAQMSGLLDASNGGFAFQVQMRAFHFEKALMEEHFNENYVESEKYPKATFQGTIKGWKNAWNDGDPHEVVAKGSFDFHGVKQDRDIPGTLKWNGKGWEIETRFPVALEDHQIEVPAVVRDNIAPVIEVDVKATLDPR
;
A
#
# COMPACT_ATOMS: atom_id res chain seq x y z
N MET A 1 -46.12 5.35 53.89
CA MET A 1 -45.98 5.69 52.51
C MET A 1 -44.41 5.60 52.20
N LYS A 2 -43.99 4.55 51.49
CA LYS A 2 -42.58 4.33 51.14
C LYS A 2 -42.39 4.73 49.69
N HIS A 3 -41.64 5.82 49.47
CA HIS A 3 -41.27 6.25 48.10
C HIS A 3 -40.07 5.43 47.61
N LEU A 4 -40.33 4.60 46.60
CA LEU A 4 -39.30 3.84 45.88
C LEU A 4 -38.74 4.76 44.81
N ILE A 5 -37.49 5.25 45.00
CA ILE A 5 -36.75 6.02 43.98
C ILE A 5 -36.11 5.00 43.04
N PHE A 6 -36.67 4.91 41.82
CA PHE A 6 -36.12 4.08 40.74
C PHE A 6 -35.04 4.89 40.04
N SER A 7 -33.76 4.62 40.36
CA SER A 7 -32.61 5.26 39.76
C SER A 7 -32.39 4.65 38.35
N PHE A 8 -32.75 5.40 37.30
CA PHE A 8 -32.55 5.01 35.90
C PHE A 8 -31.10 5.27 35.53
N PHE A 9 -30.30 4.21 35.56
CA PHE A 9 -28.89 4.25 35.11
C PHE A 9 -28.86 4.27 33.59
N LEU A 10 -28.66 5.46 33.00
CA LEU A 10 -28.49 5.63 31.56
C LEU A 10 -27.09 5.10 31.17
N LEU A 11 -27.01 3.88 30.62
CA LEU A 11 -25.83 3.38 30.00
C LEU A 11 -25.55 4.20 28.72
N LEU A 12 -24.64 5.15 28.81
CA LEU A 12 -24.02 5.73 27.60
C LEU A 12 -23.20 4.64 26.94
N ALA A 13 -23.72 4.00 25.90
CA ALA A 13 -22.96 3.21 24.97
C ALA A 13 -22.05 4.19 24.21
N THR A 14 -20.77 4.28 24.58
CA THR A 14 -19.75 4.90 23.74
C THR A 14 -19.65 4.04 22.48
N GLN A 15 -20.25 4.50 21.38
CA GLN A 15 -19.96 3.95 20.07
C GLN A 15 -18.49 4.25 19.82
N GLY A 16 -17.65 3.24 20.00
CA GLY A 16 -16.29 3.29 19.51
C GLY A 16 -16.35 3.54 18.00
N ALA A 17 -15.97 4.73 17.56
CA ALA A 17 -15.87 5.04 16.15
C ALA A 17 -15.04 3.96 15.49
N ALA A 18 -15.47 3.48 14.34
CA ALA A 18 -14.72 2.51 13.56
C ALA A 18 -13.30 3.06 13.35
N GLN A 19 -12.31 2.38 13.93
CA GLN A 19 -10.91 2.81 13.86
C GLN A 19 -10.23 2.24 12.61
N GLN A 20 -11.01 1.63 11.72
CA GLN A 20 -10.51 1.05 10.48
C GLN A 20 -10.83 1.93 9.28
N PHE A 21 -9.81 2.16 8.49
CA PHE A 21 -9.89 2.92 7.24
C PHE A 21 -9.46 2.03 6.08
N MET A 22 -10.10 2.17 4.93
CA MET A 22 -9.82 1.32 3.79
C MET A 22 -9.85 2.08 2.47
N THR A 23 -9.14 1.53 1.49
CA THR A 23 -9.22 1.92 0.09
C THR A 23 -9.43 0.70 -0.80
N ARG A 24 -10.00 0.92 -2.01
CA ARG A 24 -10.05 -0.04 -3.12
C ARG A 24 -9.63 0.59 -4.44
N ALA A 25 -9.14 1.82 -4.36
CA ALA A 25 -8.76 2.63 -5.50
C ALA A 25 -7.45 3.37 -5.24
N GLY A 26 -6.53 2.75 -4.49
CA GLY A 26 -5.19 3.27 -4.35
C GLY A 26 -4.43 3.11 -5.66
N GLU A 27 -3.54 4.05 -5.92
CA GLU A 27 -2.73 4.11 -7.13
C GLU A 27 -1.31 3.62 -6.84
N VAL A 28 -0.81 2.78 -7.72
CA VAL A 28 0.59 2.34 -7.74
C VAL A 28 1.14 2.62 -9.12
N HIS A 29 2.23 3.35 -9.17
CA HIS A 29 2.97 3.63 -10.39
C HIS A 29 4.39 3.11 -10.21
N PHE A 30 4.90 2.34 -11.13
CA PHE A 30 6.31 1.99 -11.16
C PHE A 30 7.00 2.58 -12.38
N PHE A 31 8.29 2.83 -12.21
CA PHE A 31 9.11 3.47 -13.20
C PHE A 31 10.48 2.80 -13.29
N SER A 32 10.85 2.41 -14.51
CA SER A 32 12.16 1.87 -14.87
C SER A 32 12.80 2.82 -15.86
N GLU A 33 13.82 3.54 -15.43
CA GLU A 33 14.55 4.50 -16.26
C GLU A 33 15.89 3.92 -16.68
N THR A 34 16.16 3.92 -17.98
CA THR A 34 17.47 3.55 -18.54
C THR A 34 17.83 4.51 -19.67
N PRO A 35 19.12 4.59 -20.04
CA PRO A 35 19.52 5.41 -21.21
C PRO A 35 18.90 4.97 -22.55
N VAL A 36 18.32 3.77 -22.62
CA VAL A 36 17.77 3.17 -23.84
C VAL A 36 16.26 3.34 -23.90
N GLU A 37 15.56 3.11 -22.78
CA GLU A 37 14.10 3.11 -22.74
C GLU A 37 13.59 3.43 -21.33
N ASP A 38 12.52 4.23 -21.28
CA ASP A 38 11.73 4.45 -20.07
C ASP A 38 10.51 3.54 -20.13
N ILE A 39 10.30 2.78 -19.05
CA ILE A 39 9.14 1.90 -18.92
C ILE A 39 8.37 2.33 -17.69
N GLU A 40 7.09 2.65 -17.89
CA GLU A 40 6.16 2.95 -16.79
C GLU A 40 4.89 2.12 -16.88
N ALA A 41 4.32 1.81 -15.73
CA ALA A 41 2.99 1.23 -15.63
C ALA A 41 2.23 1.73 -14.42
N LYS A 42 0.90 1.76 -14.55
CA LYS A 42 -0.01 2.30 -13.55
C LYS A 42 -1.07 1.27 -13.17
N ASN A 43 -1.36 1.21 -11.88
CA ASN A 43 -2.43 0.39 -11.32
C ASN A 43 -3.28 1.29 -10.41
N ALA A 44 -4.58 1.36 -10.63
CA ALA A 44 -5.53 2.15 -9.85
C ALA A 44 -6.47 1.27 -9.00
N GLN A 45 -6.06 0.03 -8.71
CA GLN A 45 -6.88 -0.96 -8.02
C GLN A 45 -6.20 -1.51 -6.74
N MET A 46 -5.22 -0.77 -6.20
CA MET A 46 -4.64 -1.15 -4.92
C MET A 46 -5.72 -1.11 -3.84
N SER A 47 -5.84 -2.17 -3.08
CA SER A 47 -6.69 -2.22 -1.90
C SER A 47 -5.86 -2.24 -0.62
N GLY A 48 -6.37 -1.60 0.42
CA GLY A 48 -5.67 -1.52 1.69
C GLY A 48 -6.55 -1.18 2.86
N LEU A 49 -6.03 -1.50 4.04
CA LEU A 49 -6.65 -1.27 5.34
C LEU A 49 -5.60 -0.69 6.28
N LEU A 50 -6.00 0.30 7.06
CA LEU A 50 -5.26 0.89 8.18
C LEU A 50 -6.13 0.80 9.44
N ASP A 51 -5.59 0.23 10.49
CA ASP A 51 -6.18 0.27 11.83
C ASP A 51 -5.60 1.44 12.62
N ALA A 52 -6.37 2.52 12.74
CA ALA A 52 -5.94 3.71 13.43
C ALA A 52 -5.85 3.55 14.97
N SER A 53 -6.26 2.41 15.54
CA SER A 53 -6.06 2.15 16.97
C SER A 53 -4.61 1.82 17.32
N ASN A 54 -3.87 1.25 16.37
CA ASN A 54 -2.53 0.70 16.62
C ASN A 54 -1.52 0.95 15.49
N GLY A 55 -1.97 1.54 14.36
CA GLY A 55 -1.14 1.76 13.18
C GLY A 55 -0.86 0.50 12.35
N GLY A 56 -1.60 -0.58 12.59
CA GLY A 56 -1.53 -1.80 11.79
C GLY A 56 -2.08 -1.58 10.38
N PHE A 57 -1.43 -2.14 9.36
CA PHE A 57 -1.87 -2.00 7.98
C PHE A 57 -1.73 -3.29 7.20
N ALA A 58 -2.52 -3.40 6.13
CA ALA A 58 -2.38 -4.43 5.10
C ALA A 58 -2.79 -3.86 3.75
N PHE A 59 -1.89 -3.91 2.77
CA PHE A 59 -2.10 -3.48 1.40
C PHE A 59 -1.86 -4.62 0.43
N GLN A 60 -2.60 -4.61 -0.69
CA GLN A 60 -2.40 -5.56 -1.79
C GLN A 60 -2.62 -4.89 -3.15
N VAL A 61 -1.85 -5.33 -4.13
CA VAL A 61 -1.90 -4.88 -5.52
C VAL A 61 -2.07 -6.11 -6.41
N GLN A 62 -3.04 -6.09 -7.32
CA GLN A 62 -3.22 -7.14 -8.31
C GLN A 62 -2.25 -6.92 -9.47
N MET A 63 -1.41 -7.90 -9.80
CA MET A 63 -0.39 -7.75 -10.85
C MET A 63 -1.01 -7.52 -12.22
N ARG A 64 -2.09 -8.22 -12.56
CA ARG A 64 -2.79 -8.06 -13.85
C ARG A 64 -3.51 -6.71 -14.02
N ALA A 65 -3.60 -5.90 -12.99
CA ALA A 65 -4.22 -4.57 -13.05
C ALA A 65 -3.21 -3.44 -13.33
N PHE A 66 -1.96 -3.78 -13.63
CA PHE A 66 -1.01 -2.81 -14.17
C PHE A 66 -1.25 -2.63 -15.66
N HIS A 67 -1.33 -1.37 -16.08
CA HIS A 67 -1.53 -0.96 -17.47
C HIS A 67 -0.31 -0.21 -17.98
N PHE A 68 0.13 -0.60 -19.17
CA PHE A 68 1.25 -0.05 -19.90
C PHE A 68 0.76 0.70 -21.13
N GLU A 69 1.55 1.65 -21.62
CA GLU A 69 1.25 2.32 -22.89
C GLU A 69 1.25 1.32 -24.07
N LYS A 70 2.20 0.35 -24.04
CA LYS A 70 2.35 -0.66 -25.08
C LYS A 70 1.81 -2.01 -24.60
N ALA A 71 0.80 -2.57 -25.29
CA ALA A 71 0.18 -3.84 -24.94
C ALA A 71 1.19 -5.00 -24.84
N LEU A 72 2.21 -5.05 -25.72
CA LEU A 72 3.26 -6.05 -25.67
C LEU A 72 4.10 -5.98 -24.40
N MET A 73 4.34 -4.78 -23.87
CA MET A 73 5.02 -4.64 -22.57
C MET A 73 4.18 -5.17 -21.42
N GLU A 74 2.87 -4.93 -21.45
CA GLU A 74 1.93 -5.47 -20.47
C GLU A 74 1.88 -6.99 -20.51
N GLU A 75 1.87 -7.60 -21.71
CA GLU A 75 1.95 -9.04 -21.88
C GLU A 75 3.25 -9.62 -21.31
N HIS A 76 4.43 -9.05 -21.70
CA HIS A 76 5.72 -9.50 -21.19
C HIS A 76 5.85 -9.31 -19.68
N PHE A 77 5.37 -8.20 -19.12
CA PHE A 77 5.32 -7.98 -17.68
C PHE A 77 4.56 -9.11 -16.98
N ASN A 78 3.37 -9.43 -17.45
CA ASN A 78 2.51 -10.43 -16.84
C ASN A 78 3.04 -11.87 -16.98
N GLU A 79 3.63 -12.20 -18.13
CA GLU A 79 3.99 -13.59 -18.45
C GLU A 79 5.45 -13.91 -18.08
N ASN A 80 6.36 -12.98 -18.35
CA ASN A 80 7.80 -13.27 -18.30
C ASN A 80 8.49 -12.70 -17.05
N TYR A 81 7.98 -11.59 -16.48
CA TYR A 81 8.61 -10.94 -15.34
C TYR A 81 7.93 -11.22 -14.01
N VAL A 82 6.65 -10.90 -13.90
CA VAL A 82 5.94 -11.09 -12.62
C VAL A 82 5.17 -12.40 -12.53
N GLU A 83 5.08 -13.17 -13.62
CA GLU A 83 4.35 -14.45 -13.69
C GLU A 83 2.98 -14.34 -13.01
N SER A 84 2.15 -13.38 -13.45
CA SER A 84 0.92 -12.97 -12.74
C SER A 84 -0.13 -14.08 -12.60
N GLU A 85 -0.01 -15.20 -13.33
CA GLU A 85 -0.82 -16.41 -13.10
C GLU A 85 -0.41 -17.15 -11.83
N LYS A 86 0.88 -17.22 -11.56
CA LYS A 86 1.48 -17.91 -10.43
C LYS A 86 1.53 -17.00 -9.19
N TYR A 87 1.86 -15.73 -9.39
CA TYR A 87 1.97 -14.71 -8.36
C TYR A 87 1.00 -13.54 -8.62
N PRO A 88 -0.31 -13.74 -8.41
CA PRO A 88 -1.32 -12.79 -8.87
C PRO A 88 -1.33 -11.45 -8.14
N LYS A 89 -0.62 -11.33 -7.02
CA LYS A 89 -0.62 -10.12 -6.20
C LYS A 89 0.71 -9.90 -5.49
N ALA A 90 1.03 -8.62 -5.25
CA ALA A 90 1.98 -8.22 -4.22
C ALA A 90 1.24 -7.77 -2.97
N THR A 91 1.83 -7.98 -1.79
CA THR A 91 1.25 -7.55 -0.50
C THR A 91 2.29 -6.91 0.39
N PHE A 92 1.86 -5.91 1.18
CA PHE A 92 2.68 -5.32 2.23
C PHE A 92 1.84 -5.18 3.50
N GLN A 93 2.26 -5.82 4.58
CA GLN A 93 1.54 -5.81 5.85
C GLN A 93 2.48 -5.61 7.03
N GLY A 94 2.03 -4.86 8.01
CA GLY A 94 2.86 -4.55 9.17
C GLY A 94 2.28 -3.45 10.05
N THR A 95 3.15 -2.60 10.59
CA THR A 95 2.77 -1.50 11.47
C THR A 95 3.56 -0.23 11.14
N ILE A 96 2.94 0.92 11.35
CA ILE A 96 3.62 2.22 11.26
C ILE A 96 4.40 2.43 12.55
N LYS A 97 5.71 2.65 12.44
CA LYS A 97 6.58 2.90 13.60
C LYS A 97 6.15 4.14 14.36
N GLY A 98 6.01 3.99 15.68
CA GLY A 98 5.72 5.11 16.56
C GLY A 98 4.35 5.74 16.31
N TRP A 99 3.38 4.97 15.82
CA TRP A 99 2.01 5.43 15.58
C TRP A 99 1.46 6.29 16.70
N LYS A 100 0.84 7.42 16.36
CA LYS A 100 0.21 8.34 17.31
C LYS A 100 -1.20 8.68 16.87
N ASN A 101 -2.17 8.48 17.74
CA ASN A 101 -3.56 8.86 17.47
C ASN A 101 -3.74 10.38 17.24
N ALA A 102 -2.79 11.20 17.74
CA ALA A 102 -2.81 12.65 17.58
C ALA A 102 -2.41 13.15 16.18
N TRP A 103 -2.01 12.27 15.27
CA TRP A 103 -1.67 12.65 13.88
C TRP A 103 -2.87 13.02 13.00
N ASN A 104 -4.07 12.99 13.56
CA ASN A 104 -5.28 13.48 12.89
C ASN A 104 -5.46 15.01 12.99
N ASP A 105 -4.36 15.75 13.01
CA ASP A 105 -4.27 17.22 13.10
C ASP A 105 -4.37 17.93 11.75
N GLY A 106 -4.30 17.20 10.64
CA GLY A 106 -4.34 17.73 9.27
C GLY A 106 -2.97 18.07 8.69
N ASP A 107 -1.91 17.96 9.48
CA ASP A 107 -0.54 18.14 9.01
C ASP A 107 0.02 16.84 8.38
N PRO A 108 0.93 16.93 7.41
CA PRO A 108 1.63 15.76 6.89
C PRO A 108 2.68 15.28 7.90
N HIS A 109 2.70 13.97 8.18
CA HIS A 109 3.63 13.32 9.08
C HIS A 109 4.52 12.34 8.33
N GLU A 110 5.83 12.53 8.40
CA GLU A 110 6.81 11.55 7.93
C GLU A 110 6.76 10.31 8.82
N VAL A 111 6.56 9.16 8.20
CA VAL A 111 6.40 7.88 8.89
C VAL A 111 7.28 6.80 8.26
N VAL A 112 7.50 5.74 9.00
CA VAL A 112 8.12 4.51 8.47
C VAL A 112 7.16 3.35 8.68
N ALA A 113 6.73 2.75 7.60
CA ALA A 113 5.96 1.52 7.60
C ALA A 113 6.92 0.32 7.68
N LYS A 114 6.87 -0.43 8.79
CA LYS A 114 7.67 -1.64 8.97
C LYS A 114 6.79 -2.87 8.79
N GLY A 115 7.18 -3.76 7.87
CA GLY A 115 6.37 -4.93 7.60
C GLY A 115 7.01 -5.93 6.66
N SER A 116 6.23 -6.96 6.34
CA SER A 116 6.58 -7.99 5.38
C SER A 116 6.03 -7.64 4.00
N PHE A 117 6.92 -7.49 3.04
CA PHE A 117 6.63 -7.28 1.63
C PHE A 117 6.75 -8.61 0.89
N ASP A 118 5.65 -9.07 0.30
CA ASP A 118 5.59 -10.30 -0.50
C ASP A 118 5.36 -9.90 -1.96
N PHE A 119 6.34 -10.14 -2.79
CA PHE A 119 6.29 -9.89 -4.21
C PHE A 119 6.96 -11.02 -4.97
N HIS A 120 6.34 -11.50 -6.05
CA HIS A 120 6.83 -12.62 -6.87
C HIS A 120 7.15 -13.88 -6.04
N GLY A 121 6.36 -14.13 -4.97
CA GLY A 121 6.54 -15.26 -4.06
C GLY A 121 7.71 -15.15 -3.07
N VAL A 122 8.44 -14.04 -3.08
CA VAL A 122 9.55 -13.77 -2.16
C VAL A 122 9.10 -12.78 -1.10
N LYS A 123 9.22 -13.17 0.18
CA LYS A 123 8.91 -12.31 1.33
C LYS A 123 10.18 -11.67 1.86
N GLN A 124 10.11 -10.38 2.08
CA GLN A 124 11.18 -9.60 2.70
C GLN A 124 10.63 -8.67 3.77
N ASP A 125 11.34 -8.55 4.88
CA ASP A 125 11.05 -7.50 5.85
C ASP A 125 11.59 -6.17 5.33
N ARG A 126 10.70 -5.16 5.24
CA ARG A 126 11.02 -3.83 4.72
C ARG A 126 10.62 -2.75 5.71
N ASP A 127 11.43 -1.71 5.73
CA ASP A 127 11.14 -0.42 6.34
C ASP A 127 10.93 0.57 5.19
N ILE A 128 9.68 0.94 4.91
CA ILE A 128 9.33 1.82 3.80
C ILE A 128 8.96 3.20 4.36
N PRO A 129 9.71 4.27 4.01
CA PRO A 129 9.36 5.64 4.39
C PRO A 129 8.15 6.13 3.60
N GLY A 130 7.39 7.04 4.17
CA GLY A 130 6.26 7.66 3.50
C GLY A 130 5.67 8.80 4.30
N THR A 131 4.66 9.43 3.76
CA THR A 131 3.91 10.50 4.40
C THR A 131 2.48 10.05 4.67
N LEU A 132 1.99 10.39 5.83
CA LEU A 132 0.62 10.15 6.26
C LEU A 132 -0.01 11.48 6.62
N LYS A 133 -1.23 11.74 6.13
CA LYS A 133 -1.96 12.97 6.40
C LYS A 133 -3.44 12.70 6.63
N TRP A 134 -4.00 13.33 7.65
CA TRP A 134 -5.44 13.35 7.88
C TRP A 134 -6.10 14.45 7.05
N ASN A 135 -7.08 14.13 6.21
CA ASN A 135 -7.77 15.09 5.35
C ASN A 135 -9.11 15.59 5.92
N GLY A 136 -9.37 15.34 7.20
CA GLY A 136 -10.64 15.69 7.87
C GLY A 136 -11.68 14.56 7.87
N LYS A 137 -11.51 13.52 7.03
CA LYS A 137 -12.42 12.38 6.93
C LYS A 137 -11.68 11.04 6.95
N GLY A 138 -10.53 10.98 6.31
CA GLY A 138 -9.75 9.77 6.13
C GLY A 138 -8.26 10.06 6.09
N TRP A 139 -7.46 9.03 5.79
CA TRP A 139 -6.01 9.11 5.72
C TRP A 139 -5.54 9.13 4.28
N GLU A 140 -4.71 10.10 3.94
CA GLU A 140 -3.95 10.14 2.70
C GLU A 140 -2.57 9.57 2.97
N ILE A 141 -2.11 8.67 2.12
CA ILE A 141 -0.77 8.09 2.17
C ILE A 141 -0.05 8.32 0.85
N GLU A 142 1.23 8.69 0.95
CA GLU A 142 2.13 8.77 -0.18
C GLU A 142 3.46 8.13 0.20
N THR A 143 4.02 7.33 -0.70
CA THR A 143 5.35 6.75 -0.52
C THR A 143 6.03 6.52 -1.85
N ARG A 144 7.36 6.60 -1.83
CA ARG A 144 8.24 6.19 -2.92
C ARG A 144 9.34 5.30 -2.37
N PHE A 145 9.57 4.16 -3.01
CA PHE A 145 10.58 3.22 -2.57
C PHE A 145 11.13 2.38 -3.74
N PRO A 146 12.40 1.96 -3.66
CA PRO A 146 13.00 1.11 -4.67
C PRO A 146 12.65 -0.36 -4.44
N VAL A 147 12.56 -1.11 -5.56
CA VAL A 147 12.44 -2.57 -5.59
C VAL A 147 13.52 -3.13 -6.51
N ALA A 148 14.49 -3.85 -5.95
CA ALA A 148 15.48 -4.55 -6.74
C ALA A 148 14.88 -5.85 -7.29
N LEU A 149 14.95 -6.05 -8.60
CA LEU A 149 14.35 -7.21 -9.27
C LEU A 149 14.98 -8.53 -8.81
N GLU A 150 16.31 -8.53 -8.59
CA GLU A 150 17.05 -9.70 -8.10
C GLU A 150 16.60 -10.16 -6.70
N ASP A 151 16.23 -9.23 -5.83
CA ASP A 151 15.72 -9.51 -4.49
C ASP A 151 14.43 -10.33 -4.51
N HIS A 152 13.70 -10.28 -5.62
CA HIS A 152 12.45 -10.99 -5.84
C HIS A 152 12.55 -12.08 -6.92
N GLN A 153 13.80 -12.50 -7.26
CA GLN A 153 14.07 -13.58 -8.23
C GLN A 153 13.45 -13.30 -9.61
N ILE A 154 13.37 -12.03 -10.01
CA ILE A 154 12.92 -11.62 -11.33
C ILE A 154 14.14 -11.50 -12.22
N GLU A 155 14.24 -12.40 -13.20
CA GLU A 155 15.36 -12.44 -14.14
C GLU A 155 15.07 -11.59 -15.37
N VAL A 156 16.01 -10.69 -15.71
CA VAL A 156 15.95 -9.90 -16.94
C VAL A 156 16.84 -10.55 -17.98
N PRO A 157 16.29 -11.02 -19.12
CA PRO A 157 17.08 -11.64 -20.18
C PRO A 157 18.20 -10.72 -20.70
N ALA A 158 19.36 -11.30 -21.01
CA ALA A 158 20.55 -10.52 -21.41
C ALA A 158 20.29 -9.59 -22.62
N VAL A 159 19.41 -9.99 -23.53
CA VAL A 159 19.10 -9.24 -24.76
C VAL A 159 18.32 -7.93 -24.52
N VAL A 160 17.66 -7.79 -23.36
CA VAL A 160 16.88 -6.59 -22.97
C VAL A 160 17.37 -5.95 -21.68
N ARG A 161 18.53 -6.37 -21.18
CA ARG A 161 19.08 -5.88 -19.91
C ARG A 161 19.31 -4.37 -19.90
N ASP A 162 19.69 -3.80 -21.02
CA ASP A 162 19.94 -2.36 -21.15
C ASP A 162 18.64 -1.52 -21.22
N ASN A 163 17.48 -2.19 -21.40
CA ASN A 163 16.17 -1.54 -21.46
C ASN A 163 15.42 -1.56 -20.12
N ILE A 164 15.84 -2.37 -19.15
CA ILE A 164 15.14 -2.55 -17.89
C ILE A 164 16.10 -2.26 -16.73
N ALA A 165 15.76 -1.29 -15.91
CA ALA A 165 16.54 -0.95 -14.72
C ALA A 165 16.54 -2.13 -13.73
N PRO A 166 17.68 -2.50 -13.12
CA PRO A 166 17.74 -3.58 -12.13
C PRO A 166 17.02 -3.23 -10.82
N VAL A 167 16.80 -1.93 -10.60
CA VAL A 167 16.03 -1.39 -9.47
C VAL A 167 14.92 -0.52 -10.02
N ILE A 168 13.71 -0.84 -9.65
CA ILE A 168 12.47 -0.15 -10.09
C ILE A 168 12.03 0.81 -8.97
N GLU A 169 11.73 2.05 -9.31
CA GLU A 169 11.08 2.98 -8.39
C GLU A 169 9.57 2.75 -8.38
N VAL A 170 9.00 2.66 -7.18
CA VAL A 170 7.56 2.45 -6.97
C VAL A 170 6.99 3.62 -6.19
N ASP A 171 6.03 4.34 -6.79
CA ASP A 171 5.23 5.37 -6.16
C ASP A 171 3.86 4.80 -5.78
N VAL A 172 3.42 5.09 -4.57
CA VAL A 172 2.09 4.70 -4.08
C VAL A 172 1.37 5.91 -3.53
N LYS A 173 0.10 6.07 -3.93
CA LYS A 173 -0.82 7.08 -3.39
C LYS A 173 -2.16 6.45 -3.08
N ALA A 174 -2.72 6.75 -1.93
CA ALA A 174 -4.06 6.30 -1.60
C ALA A 174 -4.75 7.23 -0.60
N THR A 175 -6.07 7.29 -0.71
CA THR A 175 -6.95 7.81 0.33
C THR A 175 -7.71 6.64 0.95
N LEU A 176 -7.62 6.52 2.27
CA LEU A 176 -8.34 5.51 3.04
C LEU A 176 -9.51 6.19 3.75
N ASP A 177 -10.72 5.80 3.41
CA ASP A 177 -11.96 6.27 4.04
C ASP A 177 -12.37 5.37 5.22
N PRO A 178 -13.16 5.87 6.19
CA PRO A 178 -13.71 5.06 7.27
C PRO A 178 -14.49 3.85 6.72
N ARG A 179 -14.29 2.70 7.36
CA ARG A 179 -14.99 1.45 7.01
C ARG A 179 -16.37 1.38 7.64
#